data_47b6dd353c41d7dcec7ef3bd6d630f40
#
_entry.id   47b6dd353c41d7dcec7ef3bd6d630f40
#
_cell.length_a   1.000
_cell.length_b   1.000
_cell.length_c   1.000
_cell.angle_alpha   90.00
_cell.angle_beta   90.00
_cell.angle_gamma   90.00
#
_symmetry.space_group_name_H-M   'P 1'
#
loop_
_entity.id
_entity.type
_entity.pdbx_description
1 polymer ?
#
loop_
_entity_poly.entity_id
_entity_poly.type
_entity_poly.pdbx_seq_one_letter_code
_entity_poly.pdbx_strand_id
1 'polypeptide(L)'
;MSDCIVRAISTDGLVQAAAICSRELTERARQIHHASPVATAALGRALAGASMMGNALKGQGASLTLQIKGGGPLGTVLAVSDAQGNVRGYVANPQVDLPLRDDGKLDVGGAVGGEGTITVIKDLHMKEPYVGTVDLMGGEIAEDIAGYFVESEQIPTACALGVLVDRDHSVKAAGGYLIQLMPGAGEDTIAKVEGGIMAAGPVSAILDRDPDPEHLLRTVMSDFELKILETCPVSYKCYCSRQRVERALLSLGADELEGILREQGSCHMTCQFCDAVYDFDRQQLEQLAADARKK
;
A
#
# COMPACT_ATOMS: atom_id res chain seq x y z
N MET A 1 15.54 -10.84 -8.60
CA MET A 1 15.75 -10.34 -7.22
C MET A 1 14.44 -10.42 -6.50
N SER A 2 14.42 -10.79 -5.22
CA SER A 2 13.22 -10.73 -4.38
C SER A 2 12.92 -9.26 -4.04
N ASP A 3 11.63 -8.94 -3.85
CA ASP A 3 11.20 -7.60 -3.46
C ASP A 3 11.84 -7.16 -2.13
N CYS A 4 12.31 -5.92 -2.08
CA CYS A 4 12.90 -5.35 -0.87
C CYS A 4 12.76 -3.83 -0.82
N ILE A 5 12.86 -3.30 0.40
CA ILE A 5 13.01 -1.87 0.70
C ILE A 5 14.47 -1.61 1.07
N VAL A 6 15.01 -0.51 0.54
CA VAL A 6 16.28 0.07 0.98
C VAL A 6 16.00 1.42 1.63
N ARG A 7 16.57 1.63 2.83
CA ARG A 7 16.53 2.93 3.52
C ARG A 7 17.91 3.54 3.55
N ALA A 8 17.99 4.82 3.28
CA ALA A 8 19.23 5.58 3.21
C ALA A 8 19.06 6.97 3.85
N ILE A 9 20.19 7.55 4.18
CA ILE A 9 20.30 8.95 4.60
C ILE A 9 21.49 9.57 3.88
N SER A 10 21.39 10.85 3.50
CA SER A 10 22.55 11.60 3.01
C SER A 10 23.60 11.75 4.10
N THR A 11 24.88 11.75 3.75
CA THR A 11 25.98 11.82 4.73
C THR A 11 25.97 13.10 5.56
N ASP A 12 25.38 14.19 5.04
CA ASP A 12 25.14 15.44 5.77
C ASP A 12 23.93 15.38 6.72
N GLY A 13 23.13 14.29 6.65
CA GLY A 13 21.95 14.08 7.50
C GLY A 13 20.72 14.90 7.13
N LEU A 14 20.75 15.63 6.00
CA LEU A 14 19.67 16.55 5.61
C LEU A 14 18.55 15.89 4.80
N VAL A 15 18.79 14.70 4.24
CA VAL A 15 17.80 13.99 3.42
C VAL A 15 17.71 12.53 3.83
N GLN A 16 16.53 12.06 4.19
CA GLN A 16 16.23 10.64 4.40
C GLN A 16 15.46 10.12 3.20
N ALA A 17 15.77 8.90 2.75
CA ALA A 17 15.11 8.28 1.62
C ALA A 17 14.83 6.80 1.87
N ALA A 18 13.75 6.32 1.27
CA ALA A 18 13.43 4.91 1.14
C ALA A 18 13.07 4.62 -0.32
N ALA A 19 13.50 3.48 -0.84
CA ALA A 19 13.02 2.96 -2.12
C ALA A 19 12.63 1.51 -2.01
N ILE A 20 11.74 1.09 -2.88
CA ILE A 20 11.21 -0.27 -2.94
C ILE A 20 11.23 -0.81 -4.38
N CYS A 21 11.66 -2.05 -4.56
CA CYS A 21 11.23 -2.90 -5.66
C CYS A 21 10.09 -3.79 -5.15
N SER A 22 8.96 -3.80 -5.86
CA SER A 22 7.70 -4.43 -5.41
C SER A 22 7.01 -5.25 -6.51
N ARG A 23 7.78 -5.75 -7.48
CA ARG A 23 7.25 -6.45 -8.64
C ARG A 23 6.50 -7.73 -8.25
N GLU A 24 7.09 -8.57 -7.40
CA GLU A 24 6.52 -9.88 -7.03
C GLU A 24 5.27 -9.72 -6.16
N LEU A 25 5.30 -8.79 -5.19
CA LEU A 25 4.15 -8.53 -4.34
C LEU A 25 2.98 -7.88 -5.11
N THR A 26 3.28 -7.03 -6.10
CA THR A 26 2.26 -6.41 -6.97
C THR A 26 1.65 -7.45 -7.91
N GLU A 27 2.47 -8.31 -8.53
CA GLU A 27 2.01 -9.42 -9.36
C GLU A 27 1.15 -10.40 -8.53
N ARG A 28 1.56 -10.69 -7.29
CA ARG A 28 0.77 -11.54 -6.40
C ARG A 28 -0.61 -10.92 -6.09
N ALA A 29 -0.66 -9.62 -5.82
CA ALA A 29 -1.93 -8.92 -5.62
C ALA A 29 -2.82 -8.98 -6.87
N ARG A 30 -2.25 -8.73 -8.06
CA ARG A 30 -2.95 -8.84 -9.33
C ARG A 30 -3.59 -10.21 -9.53
N GLN A 31 -2.83 -11.28 -9.26
CA GLN A 31 -3.30 -12.66 -9.41
C GLN A 31 -4.44 -13.00 -8.43
N ILE A 32 -4.31 -12.58 -7.17
CA ILE A 32 -5.34 -12.81 -6.14
C ILE A 32 -6.66 -12.14 -6.54
N HIS A 33 -6.60 -10.87 -6.93
CA HIS A 33 -7.80 -10.06 -7.20
C HIS A 33 -8.25 -10.10 -8.66
N HIS A 34 -7.53 -10.82 -9.53
CA HIS A 34 -7.76 -10.83 -10.99
C HIS A 34 -7.86 -9.40 -11.55
N ALA A 35 -6.97 -8.52 -11.06
CA ALA A 35 -7.06 -7.09 -11.32
C ALA A 35 -6.74 -6.74 -12.78
N SER A 36 -7.51 -5.80 -13.35
CA SER A 36 -7.22 -5.18 -14.65
C SER A 36 -5.88 -4.43 -14.64
N PRO A 37 -5.32 -4.04 -15.79
CA PRO A 37 -4.07 -3.27 -15.82
C PRO A 37 -4.10 -1.99 -14.99
N VAL A 38 -5.16 -1.18 -15.08
CA VAL A 38 -5.25 0.08 -14.34
C VAL A 38 -5.46 -0.17 -12.83
N ALA A 39 -6.27 -1.17 -12.45
CA ALA A 39 -6.45 -1.57 -11.07
C ALA A 39 -5.15 -2.13 -10.46
N THR A 40 -4.38 -2.90 -11.25
CA THR A 40 -3.05 -3.39 -10.86
C THR A 40 -2.08 -2.24 -10.60
N ALA A 41 -2.09 -1.23 -11.48
CA ALA A 41 -1.23 -0.07 -11.31
C ALA A 41 -1.60 0.75 -10.06
N ALA A 42 -2.89 1.00 -9.82
CA ALA A 42 -3.36 1.70 -8.63
C ALA A 42 -3.04 0.93 -7.35
N LEU A 43 -3.38 -0.37 -7.29
CA LEU A 43 -3.11 -1.21 -6.13
C LEU A 43 -1.61 -1.35 -5.86
N GLY A 44 -0.80 -1.59 -6.89
CA GLY A 44 0.65 -1.73 -6.77
C GLY A 44 1.33 -0.47 -6.23
N ARG A 45 0.91 0.73 -6.70
CA ARG A 45 1.37 2.01 -6.13
C ARG A 45 1.00 2.13 -4.65
N ALA A 46 -0.26 1.86 -4.29
CA ALA A 46 -0.71 1.91 -2.90
C ALA A 46 0.04 0.92 -2.00
N LEU A 47 0.29 -0.31 -2.47
CA LEU A 47 1.07 -1.32 -1.76
C LEU A 47 2.53 -0.88 -1.55
N ALA A 48 3.18 -0.35 -2.59
CA ALA A 48 4.56 0.15 -2.50
C ALA A 48 4.68 1.33 -1.52
N GLY A 49 3.78 2.31 -1.61
CA GLY A 49 3.71 3.43 -0.68
C GLY A 49 3.47 2.98 0.76
N ALA A 50 2.45 2.15 0.99
CA ALA A 50 2.13 1.62 2.31
C ALA A 50 3.29 0.78 2.90
N SER A 51 4.01 0.01 2.07
CA SER A 51 5.16 -0.78 2.48
C SER A 51 6.30 0.09 3.02
N MET A 52 6.69 1.14 2.28
CA MET A 52 7.72 2.08 2.72
C MET A 52 7.29 2.86 3.97
N MET A 53 6.04 3.32 4.03
CA MET A 53 5.50 4.04 5.19
C MET A 53 5.42 3.13 6.43
N GLY A 54 5.01 1.87 6.26
CA GLY A 54 4.93 0.90 7.34
C GLY A 54 6.29 0.49 7.87
N ASN A 55 7.27 0.28 6.99
CA ASN A 55 8.66 -0.03 7.36
C ASN A 55 9.33 1.11 8.14
N ALA A 56 8.85 2.34 8.01
CA ALA A 56 9.32 3.47 8.80
C ALA A 56 8.77 3.51 10.23
N LEU A 57 7.74 2.71 10.56
CA LEU A 57 7.16 2.67 11.90
C LEU A 57 8.12 2.04 12.91
N LYS A 58 8.13 2.60 14.11
CA LYS A 58 8.85 2.04 15.24
C LYS A 58 7.89 1.25 16.12
N GLY A 59 8.34 0.10 16.59
CA GLY A 59 7.57 -0.74 17.51
C GLY A 59 7.22 -2.11 16.93
N GLN A 60 7.37 -3.13 17.79
CA GLN A 60 7.04 -4.50 17.42
C GLN A 60 5.52 -4.65 17.28
N GLY A 61 5.07 -5.18 16.13
CA GLY A 61 3.66 -5.38 15.84
C GLY A 61 2.93 -4.14 15.31
N ALA A 62 3.57 -2.97 15.22
CA ALA A 62 2.97 -1.78 14.63
C ALA A 62 2.48 -2.05 13.19
N SER A 63 1.41 -1.37 12.80
CA SER A 63 0.86 -1.49 11.45
C SER A 63 0.36 -0.14 10.93
N LEU A 64 0.33 -0.04 9.61
CA LEU A 64 -0.17 1.12 8.89
C LEU A 64 -1.28 0.68 7.94
N THR A 65 -2.38 1.42 7.92
CA THR A 65 -3.42 1.30 6.90
C THR A 65 -3.45 2.58 6.07
N LEU A 66 -3.30 2.42 4.76
CA LEU A 66 -3.48 3.46 3.76
C LEU A 66 -4.81 3.22 3.06
N GLN A 67 -5.74 4.17 3.15
CA GLN A 67 -7.03 4.12 2.49
C GLN A 67 -7.21 5.33 1.59
N ILE A 68 -7.57 5.10 0.33
CA ILE A 68 -7.84 6.14 -0.67
C ILE A 68 -9.27 5.97 -1.16
N LYS A 69 -10.04 7.06 -1.11
CA LYS A 69 -11.42 7.15 -1.58
C LYS A 69 -11.52 8.39 -2.46
N GLY A 70 -11.27 8.24 -3.75
CA GLY A 70 -11.22 9.35 -4.70
C GLY A 70 -12.52 9.58 -5.47
N GLY A 71 -13.55 8.76 -5.27
CA GLY A 71 -14.81 8.89 -6.01
C GLY A 71 -14.78 8.31 -7.42
N GLY A 72 -13.64 7.80 -7.89
CA GLY A 72 -13.51 7.17 -9.21
C GLY A 72 -14.07 5.73 -9.24
N PRO A 73 -14.09 5.10 -10.44
CA PRO A 73 -14.74 3.80 -10.64
C PRO A 73 -14.06 2.63 -9.91
N LEU A 74 -12.77 2.72 -9.55
CA LEU A 74 -12.10 1.71 -8.73
C LEU A 74 -12.70 1.60 -7.31
N GLY A 75 -13.40 2.66 -6.86
CA GLY A 75 -13.89 2.76 -5.51
C GLY A 75 -12.74 2.89 -4.50
N THR A 76 -12.85 2.22 -3.35
CA THR A 76 -11.82 2.29 -2.31
C THR A 76 -10.57 1.49 -2.72
N VAL A 77 -9.41 2.13 -2.63
CA VAL A 77 -8.09 1.48 -2.66
C VAL A 77 -7.59 1.39 -1.22
N LEU A 78 -7.26 0.18 -0.77
CA LEU A 78 -6.81 -0.06 0.60
C LEU A 78 -5.55 -0.91 0.62
N ALA A 79 -4.54 -0.45 1.33
CA ALA A 79 -3.30 -1.17 1.59
C ALA A 79 -2.97 -1.17 3.09
N VAL A 80 -2.53 -2.30 3.60
CA VAL A 80 -2.12 -2.46 5.01
C VAL A 80 -0.71 -3.02 5.04
N SER A 81 0.17 -2.34 5.79
CA SER A 81 1.56 -2.75 6.02
C SER A 81 1.81 -3.09 7.48
N ASP A 82 2.69 -4.06 7.73
CA ASP A 82 3.32 -4.22 9.04
C ASP A 82 4.62 -3.38 9.15
N ALA A 83 5.23 -3.36 10.33
CA ALA A 83 6.49 -2.65 10.58
C ALA A 83 7.71 -3.26 9.88
N GLN A 84 7.59 -4.45 9.27
CA GLN A 84 8.61 -5.06 8.42
C GLN A 84 8.44 -4.68 6.94
N GLY A 85 7.37 -3.95 6.59
CA GLY A 85 7.05 -3.58 5.22
C GLY A 85 6.31 -4.66 4.43
N ASN A 86 5.91 -5.79 5.03
CA ASN A 86 5.03 -6.73 4.35
C ASN A 86 3.64 -6.13 4.21
N VAL A 87 3.03 -6.32 3.04
CA VAL A 87 1.77 -5.66 2.70
C VAL A 87 0.69 -6.63 2.26
N ARG A 88 -0.55 -6.16 2.38
CA ARG A 88 -1.73 -6.71 1.75
C ARG A 88 -2.66 -5.55 1.40
N GLY A 89 -3.49 -5.73 0.39
CA GLY A 89 -4.41 -4.67 -0.02
C GLY A 89 -5.42 -5.19 -1.03
N TYR A 90 -6.38 -4.35 -1.37
CA TYR A 90 -7.36 -4.60 -2.41
C TYR A 90 -7.88 -3.27 -2.98
N VAL A 91 -8.52 -3.35 -4.12
CA VAL A 91 -9.38 -2.31 -4.67
C VAL A 91 -10.83 -2.81 -4.68
N ALA A 92 -11.79 -1.93 -4.47
CA ALA A 92 -13.20 -2.34 -4.38
C ALA A 92 -13.71 -2.96 -5.70
N ASN A 93 -13.28 -2.39 -6.83
CA ASN A 93 -13.68 -2.84 -8.16
C ASN A 93 -12.46 -3.20 -9.02
N PRO A 94 -11.84 -4.38 -8.84
CA PRO A 94 -10.59 -4.75 -9.49
C PRO A 94 -10.69 -4.98 -11.01
N GLN A 95 -11.91 -5.11 -11.55
CA GLN A 95 -12.15 -5.32 -12.97
C GLN A 95 -12.37 -4.04 -13.77
N VAL A 96 -12.31 -2.87 -13.12
CA VAL A 96 -12.41 -1.58 -13.81
C VAL A 96 -11.27 -1.46 -14.80
N ASP A 97 -11.61 -1.14 -16.04
CA ASP A 97 -10.65 -0.83 -17.09
C ASP A 97 -10.99 0.52 -17.71
N LEU A 98 -9.98 1.32 -18.00
CA LEU A 98 -10.12 2.63 -18.62
C LEU A 98 -9.25 2.68 -19.88
N PRO A 99 -9.64 3.46 -20.89
CA PRO A 99 -8.76 3.76 -22.02
C PRO A 99 -7.42 4.33 -21.54
N LEU A 100 -6.38 4.04 -22.30
CA LEU A 100 -5.08 4.68 -22.06
C LEU A 100 -5.22 6.20 -22.27
N ARG A 101 -4.43 6.94 -21.51
CA ARG A 101 -4.26 8.39 -21.69
C ARG A 101 -3.61 8.67 -23.05
N ASP A 102 -3.68 9.91 -23.50
CA ASP A 102 -3.09 10.36 -24.78
C ASP A 102 -1.58 10.12 -24.86
N ASP A 103 -0.90 10.06 -23.70
CA ASP A 103 0.53 9.73 -23.58
C ASP A 103 0.82 8.21 -23.57
N GLY A 104 -0.22 7.37 -23.77
CA GLY A 104 -0.13 5.92 -23.81
C GLY A 104 0.00 5.25 -22.43
N LYS A 105 -0.16 5.98 -21.33
CA LYS A 105 -0.11 5.44 -19.96
C LYS A 105 -1.49 5.05 -19.46
N LEU A 106 -1.50 4.18 -18.45
CA LEU A 106 -2.70 3.83 -17.69
C LEU A 106 -3.23 5.06 -16.95
N ASP A 107 -4.54 5.30 -17.02
CA ASP A 107 -5.20 6.42 -16.34
C ASP A 107 -5.54 6.06 -14.89
N VAL A 108 -4.51 6.06 -14.04
CA VAL A 108 -4.67 5.73 -12.62
C VAL A 108 -5.45 6.82 -11.89
N GLY A 109 -5.15 8.10 -12.17
CA GLY A 109 -5.86 9.22 -11.57
C GLY A 109 -7.35 9.22 -11.90
N GLY A 110 -7.71 8.98 -13.17
CA GLY A 110 -9.12 8.83 -13.58
C GLY A 110 -9.80 7.61 -12.95
N ALA A 111 -9.08 6.51 -12.77
CA ALA A 111 -9.61 5.30 -12.14
C ALA A 111 -9.85 5.45 -10.63
N VAL A 112 -8.95 6.10 -9.92
CA VAL A 112 -9.05 6.39 -8.48
C VAL A 112 -10.03 7.54 -8.21
N GLY A 113 -9.99 8.57 -9.05
CA GLY A 113 -10.69 9.83 -8.88
C GLY A 113 -9.94 10.81 -7.97
N GLY A 114 -10.17 12.10 -8.18
CA GLY A 114 -9.49 13.18 -7.46
C GLY A 114 -10.36 13.89 -6.41
N GLU A 115 -11.65 13.53 -6.30
CA GLU A 115 -12.58 14.16 -5.37
C GLU A 115 -12.82 13.27 -4.16
N GLY A 116 -11.99 13.42 -3.13
CA GLY A 116 -12.07 12.59 -1.93
C GLY A 116 -10.87 12.68 -1.05
N THR A 117 -10.56 11.62 -0.30
CA THR A 117 -9.54 11.67 0.75
C THR A 117 -8.57 10.50 0.71
N ILE A 118 -7.35 10.78 1.16
CA ILE A 118 -6.38 9.80 1.61
C ILE A 118 -6.36 9.78 3.15
N THR A 119 -6.52 8.61 3.74
CA THR A 119 -6.47 8.41 5.19
C THR A 119 -5.37 7.42 5.54
N VAL A 120 -4.52 7.81 6.46
CA VAL A 120 -3.46 6.97 7.03
C VAL A 120 -3.76 6.69 8.48
N ILE A 121 -3.85 5.41 8.84
CA ILE A 121 -4.07 4.95 10.20
C ILE A 121 -2.80 4.22 10.66
N LYS A 122 -2.16 4.70 11.73
CA LYS A 122 -0.99 4.08 12.35
C LYS A 122 -1.39 3.46 13.69
N ASP A 123 -1.44 2.13 13.74
CA ASP A 123 -1.62 1.38 14.97
C ASP A 123 -0.25 1.09 15.59
N LEU A 124 0.07 1.80 16.64
CA LEU A 124 1.32 1.66 17.40
C LEU A 124 1.11 0.90 18.71
N HIS A 125 -0.02 0.18 18.85
CA HIS A 125 -0.46 -0.47 20.09
C HIS A 125 -0.64 0.49 21.27
N MET A 126 -0.94 1.75 20.97
CA MET A 126 -1.37 2.74 21.96
C MET A 126 -2.89 2.59 22.22
N LYS A 127 -3.41 3.37 23.18
CA LYS A 127 -4.84 3.32 23.53
C LYS A 127 -5.74 3.60 22.32
N GLU A 128 -5.31 4.50 21.44
CA GLU A 128 -6.00 4.85 20.20
C GLU A 128 -4.97 4.92 19.07
N PRO A 129 -5.33 4.49 17.84
CA PRO A 129 -4.46 4.65 16.69
C PRO A 129 -4.37 6.12 16.30
N TYR A 130 -3.26 6.52 15.70
CA TYR A 130 -3.16 7.81 15.03
C TYR A 130 -3.89 7.74 13.68
N VAL A 131 -4.72 8.74 13.41
CA VAL A 131 -5.46 8.85 12.15
C VAL A 131 -5.21 10.22 11.54
N GLY A 132 -4.61 10.26 10.36
CA GLY A 132 -4.47 11.46 9.54
C GLY A 132 -5.29 11.32 8.26
N THR A 133 -6.05 12.36 7.92
CA THR A 133 -6.87 12.40 6.70
C THR A 133 -6.66 13.74 6.02
N VAL A 134 -6.39 13.72 4.71
CA VAL A 134 -6.26 14.91 3.87
C VAL A 134 -7.01 14.71 2.56
N ASP A 135 -7.33 15.79 1.87
CA ASP A 135 -7.93 15.75 0.54
C ASP A 135 -6.94 15.21 -0.49
N LEU A 136 -7.45 14.54 -1.52
CA LEU A 136 -6.62 14.08 -2.63
C LEU A 136 -6.20 15.24 -3.52
N MET A 137 -4.99 15.15 -4.05
CA MET A 137 -4.47 16.10 -5.04
C MET A 137 -4.90 15.75 -6.46
N GLY A 138 -5.06 14.47 -6.78
CA GLY A 138 -5.41 14.06 -8.13
C GLY A 138 -5.68 12.56 -8.32
N GLY A 139 -5.54 11.74 -7.26
CA GLY A 139 -5.73 10.28 -7.35
C GLY A 139 -4.56 9.53 -7.99
N GLU A 140 -3.43 10.20 -8.27
CA GLU A 140 -2.21 9.56 -8.80
C GLU A 140 -1.44 8.77 -7.74
N ILE A 141 -1.93 8.74 -6.51
CA ILE A 141 -1.42 8.02 -5.32
C ILE A 141 -0.07 8.54 -4.83
N ALA A 142 0.92 8.70 -5.69
CA ALA A 142 2.24 9.19 -5.29
C ALA A 142 2.18 10.66 -4.81
N GLU A 143 1.51 11.51 -5.56
CA GLU A 143 1.27 12.91 -5.21
C GLU A 143 0.39 13.01 -3.96
N ASP A 144 -0.63 12.17 -3.85
CA ASP A 144 -1.54 12.13 -2.69
C ASP A 144 -0.79 11.73 -1.41
N ILE A 145 0.15 10.77 -1.49
CA ILE A 145 1.02 10.40 -0.37
C ILE A 145 1.97 11.56 -0.01
N ALA A 146 2.55 12.23 -1.00
CA ALA A 146 3.40 13.40 -0.73
C ALA A 146 2.61 14.52 -0.05
N GLY A 147 1.40 14.82 -0.55
CA GLY A 147 0.46 15.76 0.06
C GLY A 147 0.10 15.40 1.50
N TYR A 148 -0.19 14.12 1.76
CA TYR A 148 -0.44 13.65 3.13
C TYR A 148 0.73 13.96 4.07
N PHE A 149 1.97 13.72 3.67
CA PHE A 149 3.12 14.00 4.52
C PHE A 149 3.28 15.50 4.78
N VAL A 150 3.03 16.34 3.79
CA VAL A 150 3.13 17.80 3.94
C VAL A 150 2.02 18.35 4.84
N GLU A 151 0.76 17.97 4.59
CA GLU A 151 -0.39 18.55 5.27
C GLU A 151 -0.62 17.95 6.67
N SER A 152 -0.49 16.64 6.81
CA SER A 152 -0.79 15.93 8.06
C SER A 152 0.43 15.78 8.97
N GLU A 153 1.61 15.50 8.40
CA GLU A 153 2.82 15.22 9.19
C GLU A 153 3.82 16.40 9.18
N GLN A 154 3.59 17.41 8.33
CA GLN A 154 4.44 18.60 8.17
C GLN A 154 5.88 18.23 7.77
N ILE A 155 6.04 17.16 7.00
CA ILE A 155 7.32 16.68 6.48
C ILE A 155 7.37 16.91 4.98
N PRO A 156 8.23 17.81 4.47
CA PRO A 156 8.43 17.98 3.04
C PRO A 156 8.89 16.68 2.41
N THR A 157 8.08 16.13 1.51
CA THR A 157 8.25 14.78 0.97
C THR A 157 8.09 14.78 -0.54
N ALA A 158 9.03 14.18 -1.26
CA ALA A 158 8.88 13.78 -2.64
C ALA A 158 8.57 12.29 -2.70
N CYS A 159 7.55 11.92 -3.46
CA CYS A 159 7.15 10.54 -3.67
C CYS A 159 6.98 10.26 -5.16
N ALA A 160 7.55 9.16 -5.64
CA ALA A 160 7.26 8.65 -6.96
C ALA A 160 7.05 7.14 -6.90
N LEU A 161 5.96 6.69 -7.53
CA LEU A 161 5.54 5.30 -7.58
C LEU A 161 5.25 4.92 -9.03
N GLY A 162 5.67 3.75 -9.45
CA GLY A 162 5.48 3.28 -10.80
C GLY A 162 5.14 1.79 -10.85
N VAL A 163 4.21 1.43 -11.73
CA VAL A 163 3.90 0.04 -12.08
C VAL A 163 3.84 -0.04 -13.59
N LEU A 164 4.62 -0.92 -14.17
CA LEU A 164 4.61 -1.24 -15.58
C LEU A 164 3.96 -2.61 -15.77
N VAL A 165 2.82 -2.62 -16.47
CA VAL A 165 2.07 -3.83 -16.82
C VAL A 165 2.38 -4.19 -18.27
N ASP A 166 2.69 -5.45 -18.52
CA ASP A 166 2.97 -5.95 -19.87
C ASP A 166 1.67 -6.25 -20.64
N ARG A 167 1.79 -6.58 -21.91
CA ARG A 167 0.66 -6.89 -22.82
C ARG A 167 -0.13 -8.12 -22.41
N ASP A 168 0.51 -9.05 -21.71
CA ASP A 168 -0.14 -10.24 -21.12
C ASP A 168 -0.77 -9.95 -19.75
N HIS A 169 -0.82 -8.68 -19.34
CA HIS A 169 -1.29 -8.15 -18.07
C HIS A 169 -0.41 -8.52 -16.86
N SER A 170 0.72 -9.18 -17.03
CA SER A 170 1.66 -9.42 -15.93
C SER A 170 2.40 -8.14 -15.51
N VAL A 171 2.86 -8.08 -14.26
CA VAL A 171 3.64 -6.94 -13.76
C VAL A 171 5.10 -7.11 -14.18
N LYS A 172 5.56 -6.19 -15.03
CA LYS A 172 6.94 -6.16 -15.53
C LYS A 172 7.89 -5.47 -14.55
N ALA A 173 7.49 -4.31 -14.05
CA ALA A 173 8.22 -3.57 -13.02
C ALA A 173 7.24 -2.87 -12.09
N ALA A 174 7.56 -2.82 -10.80
CA ALA A 174 6.81 -2.06 -9.80
C ALA A 174 7.71 -1.61 -8.67
N GLY A 175 7.44 -0.43 -8.12
CA GLY A 175 8.18 0.12 -6.99
C GLY A 175 8.10 1.63 -6.94
N GLY A 176 9.04 2.23 -6.21
CA GLY A 176 9.07 3.66 -6.03
C GLY A 176 10.03 4.12 -4.96
N TYR A 177 9.94 5.40 -4.62
CA TYR A 177 10.70 6.00 -3.56
C TYR A 177 9.89 7.04 -2.77
N LEU A 178 10.32 7.26 -1.54
CA LEU A 178 9.98 8.37 -0.66
C LEU A 178 11.26 9.09 -0.27
N ILE A 179 11.35 10.39 -0.51
CA ILE A 179 12.47 11.24 -0.13
C ILE A 179 11.94 12.34 0.77
N GLN A 180 12.51 12.47 1.95
CA GLN A 180 12.05 13.39 2.99
C GLN A 180 13.17 14.32 3.42
N LEU A 181 12.85 15.60 3.48
CA LEU A 181 13.79 16.60 3.99
C LEU A 181 13.78 16.58 5.52
N MET A 182 14.98 16.58 6.08
CA MET A 182 15.18 16.66 7.52
C MET A 182 15.24 18.12 7.99
N PRO A 183 14.95 18.40 9.27
CA PRO A 183 15.10 19.75 9.81
C PRO A 183 16.50 20.32 9.55
N GLY A 184 16.54 21.52 8.98
CA GLY A 184 17.79 22.19 8.59
C GLY A 184 18.15 22.08 7.11
N ALA A 185 17.42 21.31 6.32
CA ALA A 185 17.58 21.32 4.86
C ALA A 185 17.21 22.69 4.28
N GLY A 186 18.13 23.28 3.55
CA GLY A 186 17.94 24.59 2.90
C GLY A 186 17.58 24.48 1.41
N GLU A 187 17.42 25.64 0.76
CA GLU A 187 17.04 25.73 -0.67
C GLU A 187 17.99 24.96 -1.59
N ASP A 188 19.30 24.96 -1.32
CA ASP A 188 20.29 24.20 -2.09
C ASP A 188 20.04 22.69 -2.03
N THR A 189 19.63 22.18 -0.86
CA THR A 189 19.28 20.76 -0.67
C THR A 189 18.03 20.41 -1.47
N ILE A 190 17.02 21.28 -1.43
CA ILE A 190 15.77 21.11 -2.18
C ILE A 190 16.08 21.07 -3.68
N ALA A 191 16.82 22.05 -4.19
CA ALA A 191 17.18 22.13 -5.61
C ALA A 191 17.94 20.90 -6.11
N LYS A 192 18.84 20.33 -5.31
CA LYS A 192 19.54 19.07 -5.63
C LYS A 192 18.59 17.88 -5.70
N VAL A 193 17.65 17.74 -4.74
CA VAL A 193 16.66 16.67 -4.75
C VAL A 193 15.78 16.78 -6.01
N GLU A 194 15.23 17.97 -6.28
CA GLU A 194 14.40 18.22 -7.46
C GLU A 194 15.15 17.95 -8.77
N GLY A 195 16.40 18.43 -8.86
CA GLY A 195 17.25 18.21 -10.02
C GLY A 195 17.51 16.72 -10.29
N GLY A 196 17.82 15.95 -9.25
CA GLY A 196 18.01 14.50 -9.34
C GLY A 196 16.74 13.75 -9.76
N ILE A 197 15.57 14.13 -9.20
CA ILE A 197 14.26 13.56 -9.58
C ILE A 197 13.97 13.82 -11.08
N MET A 198 14.15 15.04 -11.53
CA MET A 198 13.91 15.42 -12.93
C MET A 198 14.86 14.69 -13.90
N ALA A 199 16.12 14.54 -13.53
CA ALA A 199 17.13 13.87 -14.35
C ALA A 199 16.91 12.34 -14.43
N ALA A 200 16.43 11.71 -13.38
CA ALA A 200 16.26 10.26 -13.29
C ALA A 200 15.14 9.74 -14.21
N GLY A 201 14.09 10.50 -14.41
CA GLY A 201 12.93 10.11 -15.22
C GLY A 201 12.01 9.09 -14.52
N PRO A 202 11.15 8.37 -15.27
CA PRO A 202 10.11 7.52 -14.69
C PRO A 202 10.67 6.33 -13.90
N VAL A 203 10.21 6.14 -12.67
CA VAL A 203 10.59 5.03 -11.77
C VAL A 203 10.43 3.66 -12.42
N SER A 204 9.31 3.43 -13.10
CA SER A 204 9.05 2.13 -13.75
C SER A 204 10.06 1.80 -14.84
N ALA A 205 10.59 2.80 -15.56
CA ALA A 205 11.60 2.60 -16.58
C ALA A 205 13.00 2.30 -15.97
N ILE A 206 13.31 2.82 -14.79
CA ILE A 206 14.54 2.50 -14.07
C ILE A 206 14.47 1.07 -13.56
N LEU A 207 13.38 0.72 -12.85
CA LEU A 207 13.17 -0.62 -12.28
C LEU A 207 12.97 -1.73 -13.32
N ASP A 208 12.51 -1.40 -14.53
CA ASP A 208 12.44 -2.36 -15.64
C ASP A 208 13.83 -2.77 -16.16
N ARG A 209 14.79 -1.84 -16.11
CA ARG A 209 16.18 -2.08 -16.51
C ARG A 209 17.00 -2.73 -15.41
N ASP A 210 16.82 -2.27 -14.18
CA ASP A 210 17.52 -2.76 -13.01
C ASP A 210 16.58 -2.74 -11.79
N PRO A 211 16.06 -3.90 -11.35
CA PRO A 211 15.12 -4.00 -10.25
C PRO A 211 15.80 -3.91 -8.87
N ASP A 212 16.77 -3.03 -8.72
CA ASP A 212 17.47 -2.75 -7.45
C ASP A 212 17.01 -1.42 -6.86
N PRO A 213 16.38 -1.40 -5.67
CA PRO A 213 15.97 -0.16 -5.02
C PRO A 213 17.16 0.70 -4.56
N GLU A 214 18.34 0.14 -4.29
CA GLU A 214 19.54 0.93 -4.01
C GLU A 214 19.99 1.68 -5.25
N HIS A 215 20.01 1.00 -6.42
CA HIS A 215 20.31 1.65 -7.70
C HIS A 215 19.31 2.79 -8.00
N LEU A 216 18.03 2.56 -7.73
CA LEU A 216 16.99 3.60 -7.88
C LEU A 216 17.31 4.82 -7.01
N LEU A 217 17.63 4.64 -5.71
CA LEU A 217 18.00 5.76 -4.84
C LEU A 217 19.24 6.50 -5.33
N ARG A 218 20.30 5.79 -5.69
CA ARG A 218 21.54 6.39 -6.20
C ARG A 218 21.33 7.16 -7.49
N THR A 219 20.40 6.72 -8.34
CA THR A 219 20.04 7.41 -9.58
C THR A 219 19.29 8.71 -9.29
N VAL A 220 18.28 8.66 -8.42
CA VAL A 220 17.43 9.82 -8.11
C VAL A 220 18.15 10.84 -7.22
N MET A 221 19.07 10.37 -6.38
CA MET A 221 19.83 11.20 -5.44
C MET A 221 21.30 11.29 -5.84
N SER A 222 21.57 11.44 -7.14
CA SER A 222 22.94 11.43 -7.70
C SER A 222 23.87 12.51 -7.12
N ASP A 223 23.30 13.63 -6.67
CA ASP A 223 24.05 14.75 -6.08
C ASP A 223 24.33 14.58 -4.57
N PHE A 224 23.93 13.44 -4.00
CA PHE A 224 24.14 13.12 -2.59
C PHE A 224 25.01 11.88 -2.40
N GLU A 225 25.92 11.94 -1.42
CA GLU A 225 26.54 10.74 -0.89
C GLU A 225 25.60 10.07 0.07
N LEU A 226 25.18 8.83 -0.24
CA LEU A 226 24.18 8.08 0.52
C LEU A 226 24.82 7.03 1.42
N LYS A 227 24.43 7.03 2.68
CA LYS A 227 24.67 5.93 3.63
C LYS A 227 23.43 5.04 3.67
N ILE A 228 23.57 3.78 3.24
CA ILE A 228 22.53 2.77 3.39
C ILE A 228 22.40 2.40 4.86
N LEU A 229 21.17 2.51 5.38
CA LEU A 229 20.86 2.20 6.77
C LEU A 229 20.39 0.77 6.94
N GLU A 230 19.54 0.31 6.03
CA GLU A 230 18.87 -0.99 6.13
C GLU A 230 18.39 -1.46 4.75
N THR A 231 18.39 -2.78 4.54
CA THR A 231 17.74 -3.45 3.43
C THR A 231 16.83 -4.53 3.98
N CYS A 232 15.51 -4.40 3.74
CA CYS A 232 14.49 -5.28 4.29
C CYS A 232 13.77 -6.03 3.18
N PRO A 233 13.74 -7.38 3.19
CA PRO A 233 12.88 -8.13 2.27
C PRO A 233 11.41 -7.87 2.60
N VAL A 234 10.58 -7.74 1.57
CA VAL A 234 9.15 -7.50 1.68
C VAL A 234 8.35 -8.47 0.84
N SER A 235 7.09 -8.69 1.20
CA SER A 235 6.22 -9.59 0.47
C SER A 235 4.74 -9.22 0.62
N TYR A 236 3.91 -9.73 -0.30
CA TYR A 236 2.46 -9.73 -0.11
C TYR A 236 2.11 -10.78 0.95
N LYS A 237 1.63 -10.36 2.12
CA LYS A 237 1.39 -11.23 3.25
C LYS A 237 0.06 -10.96 3.94
N CYS A 238 -0.86 -11.90 3.83
CA CYS A 238 -2.12 -11.85 4.57
C CYS A 238 -2.00 -12.58 5.91
N TYR A 239 -2.55 -11.99 6.94
CA TYR A 239 -2.57 -12.55 8.31
C TYR A 239 -3.95 -13.12 8.69
N CYS A 240 -4.85 -13.36 7.72
CA CYS A 240 -6.11 -14.01 8.00
C CYS A 240 -5.89 -15.46 8.49
N SER A 241 -6.78 -15.91 9.34
CA SER A 241 -6.81 -17.30 9.82
C SER A 241 -8.21 -17.64 10.25
N ARG A 242 -8.53 -18.97 10.28
CA ARG A 242 -9.82 -19.44 10.78
C ARG A 242 -10.16 -18.85 12.15
N GLN A 243 -9.21 -18.82 13.08
CA GLN A 243 -9.42 -18.25 14.42
C GLN A 243 -9.75 -16.75 14.40
N ARG A 244 -9.19 -15.98 13.45
CA ARG A 244 -9.55 -14.55 13.30
C ARG A 244 -10.96 -14.40 12.75
N VAL A 245 -11.36 -15.23 11.81
CA VAL A 245 -12.72 -15.25 11.26
C VAL A 245 -13.73 -15.67 12.32
N GLU A 246 -13.45 -16.72 13.10
CA GLU A 246 -14.27 -17.16 14.23
C GLU A 246 -14.47 -16.03 15.25
N ARG A 247 -13.40 -15.29 15.60
CA ARG A 247 -13.52 -14.12 16.49
C ARG A 247 -14.40 -13.02 15.91
N ALA A 248 -14.32 -12.77 14.61
CA ALA A 248 -15.17 -11.81 13.93
C ALA A 248 -16.64 -12.25 13.96
N LEU A 249 -16.92 -13.54 13.70
CA LEU A 249 -18.26 -14.12 13.82
C LEU A 249 -18.81 -14.01 15.26
N LEU A 250 -17.99 -14.34 16.26
CA LEU A 250 -18.38 -14.19 17.67
C LEU A 250 -18.72 -12.75 18.05
N SER A 251 -18.11 -11.75 17.39
CA SER A 251 -18.39 -10.32 17.65
C SER A 251 -19.74 -9.85 17.12
N LEU A 252 -20.39 -10.61 16.23
CA LEU A 252 -21.76 -10.32 15.77
C LEU A 252 -22.81 -10.57 16.87
N GLY A 253 -22.50 -11.45 17.82
CA GLY A 253 -23.43 -11.85 18.87
C GLY A 253 -24.26 -13.08 18.50
N ALA A 254 -24.91 -13.64 19.53
CA ALA A 254 -25.66 -14.91 19.39
C ALA A 254 -26.88 -14.77 18.46
N ASP A 255 -27.61 -13.66 18.58
CA ASP A 255 -28.88 -13.47 17.83
C ASP A 255 -28.63 -13.41 16.32
N GLU A 256 -27.56 -12.72 15.89
CA GLU A 256 -27.18 -12.62 14.48
C GLU A 256 -26.69 -13.95 13.94
N LEU A 257 -25.87 -14.70 14.70
CA LEU A 257 -25.43 -16.05 14.34
C LEU A 257 -26.59 -17.02 14.17
N GLU A 258 -27.62 -16.93 15.03
CA GLU A 258 -28.85 -17.72 14.92
C GLU A 258 -29.70 -17.30 13.72
N GLY A 259 -29.67 -16.00 13.37
CA GLY A 259 -30.27 -15.50 12.13
C GLY A 259 -29.66 -16.21 10.91
N ILE A 260 -28.34 -16.20 10.80
CA ILE A 260 -27.60 -16.86 9.73
C ILE A 260 -27.93 -18.38 9.70
N LEU A 261 -27.97 -19.03 10.86
CA LEU A 261 -28.33 -20.45 10.98
C LEU A 261 -29.73 -20.78 10.45
N ARG A 262 -30.71 -19.92 10.76
CA ARG A 262 -32.11 -20.10 10.31
C ARG A 262 -32.27 -19.88 8.82
N GLU A 263 -31.57 -18.86 8.27
CA GLU A 263 -31.75 -18.43 6.88
C GLU A 263 -30.95 -19.26 5.90
N GLN A 264 -29.69 -19.56 6.25
CA GLN A 264 -28.72 -20.15 5.32
C GLN A 264 -28.22 -21.53 5.76
N GLY A 265 -28.23 -21.83 7.05
CA GLY A 265 -27.75 -23.10 7.60
C GLY A 265 -26.24 -23.30 7.57
N SER A 266 -25.49 -22.42 6.89
CA SER A 266 -24.03 -22.40 6.78
C SER A 266 -23.55 -20.97 6.52
N CYS A 267 -22.25 -20.70 6.68
CA CYS A 267 -21.65 -19.40 6.38
C CYS A 267 -20.38 -19.59 5.57
N HIS A 268 -20.28 -18.86 4.46
CA HIS A 268 -19.09 -18.78 3.61
C HIS A 268 -18.48 -17.40 3.73
N MET A 269 -17.24 -17.31 4.16
CA MET A 269 -16.51 -16.03 4.27
C MET A 269 -15.26 -16.05 3.42
N THR A 270 -15.12 -15.08 2.54
CA THR A 270 -13.92 -14.88 1.72
C THR A 270 -13.11 -13.73 2.26
N CYS A 271 -11.82 -13.93 2.43
CA CYS A 271 -10.90 -12.89 2.84
C CYS A 271 -10.68 -11.89 1.70
N GLN A 272 -11.04 -10.62 1.89
CA GLN A 272 -10.85 -9.58 0.87
C GLN A 272 -9.40 -9.32 0.48
N PHE A 273 -8.42 -9.76 1.28
CA PHE A 273 -7.00 -9.56 1.01
C PHE A 273 -6.33 -10.71 0.24
N CYS A 274 -6.82 -11.95 0.36
CA CYS A 274 -6.11 -13.10 -0.21
C CYS A 274 -7.02 -14.18 -0.80
N ASP A 275 -8.32 -13.91 -0.88
CA ASP A 275 -9.36 -14.79 -1.39
C ASP A 275 -9.45 -16.17 -0.70
N ALA A 276 -8.79 -16.33 0.46
CA ALA A 276 -8.96 -17.53 1.27
C ALA A 276 -10.41 -17.68 1.73
N VAL A 277 -10.98 -18.84 1.49
CA VAL A 277 -12.36 -19.16 1.85
C VAL A 277 -12.40 -19.87 3.19
N TYR A 278 -13.33 -19.49 4.05
CA TYR A 278 -13.58 -20.06 5.36
C TYR A 278 -15.05 -20.48 5.44
N ASP A 279 -15.26 -21.78 5.43
CA ASP A 279 -16.58 -22.39 5.51
C ASP A 279 -16.92 -22.78 6.93
N PHE A 280 -18.15 -22.47 7.35
CA PHE A 280 -18.71 -22.85 8.64
C PHE A 280 -20.03 -23.59 8.38
N ASP A 281 -20.06 -24.87 8.75
CA ASP A 281 -21.26 -25.66 8.69
C ASP A 281 -22.21 -25.35 9.86
N ARG A 282 -23.39 -25.96 9.82
CA ARG A 282 -24.42 -25.77 10.84
C ARG A 282 -23.91 -26.02 12.26
N GLN A 283 -23.20 -27.12 12.46
CA GLN A 283 -22.70 -27.53 13.79
C GLN A 283 -21.69 -26.49 14.34
N GLN A 284 -20.79 -25.99 13.49
CA GLN A 284 -19.81 -24.98 13.85
C GLN A 284 -20.45 -23.64 14.19
N LEU A 285 -21.48 -23.21 13.43
CA LEU A 285 -22.24 -21.99 13.74
C LEU A 285 -23.05 -22.11 15.03
N GLU A 286 -23.67 -23.27 15.30
CA GLU A 286 -24.36 -23.55 16.56
C GLU A 286 -23.41 -23.44 17.76
N GLN A 287 -22.20 -23.97 17.63
CA GLN A 287 -21.17 -23.85 18.66
C GLN A 287 -20.75 -22.40 18.87
N LEU A 288 -20.50 -21.63 17.78
CA LEU A 288 -20.16 -20.21 17.87
C LEU A 288 -21.26 -19.38 18.53
N ALA A 289 -22.54 -19.64 18.19
CA ALA A 289 -23.69 -18.98 18.81
C ALA A 289 -23.78 -19.28 20.32
N ALA A 290 -23.55 -20.55 20.71
CA ALA A 290 -23.51 -20.95 22.11
C ALA A 290 -22.35 -20.27 22.88
N ASP A 291 -21.20 -20.11 22.26
CA ASP A 291 -20.03 -19.46 22.86
C ASP A 291 -20.22 -17.93 22.96
N ALA A 292 -20.90 -17.31 21.97
CA ALA A 292 -21.26 -15.88 22.00
C ALA A 292 -22.22 -15.54 23.17
N ARG A 293 -23.10 -16.47 23.56
CA ARG A 293 -24.02 -16.28 24.71
C ARG A 293 -23.36 -16.29 26.08
N LYS A 294 -22.11 -16.85 26.16
CA LYS A 294 -21.37 -16.94 27.42
C LYS A 294 -20.52 -15.70 27.72
N LYS A 295 -20.39 -14.82 26.73
CA LYS A 295 -19.66 -13.53 26.86
C LYS A 295 -20.60 -12.39 27.20
#